data_831be3e6f0bba6a77ca9adf3a842fc5e
#
_entry.id   831be3e6f0bba6a77ca9adf3a842fc5e
#
_cell.length_a   1.000
_cell.length_b   1.000
_cell.length_c   1.000
_cell.angle_alpha   90.00
_cell.angle_beta   90.00
_cell.angle_gamma   90.00
#
_symmetry.space_group_name_H-M   'P 1'
#
loop_
_entity.id
_entity.type
_entity.pdbx_description
1 polymer ?
#
loop_
_entity_poly.entity_id
_entity_poly.type
_entity_poly.pdbx_seq_one_letter_code
_entity_poly.pdbx_strand_id
1 'polypeptide(L)'
;MSYKFYLADIFRQLFIRRHKSMEFRGKVLAAMLLAKKTQSDEDYEVINGLANEIYPNDQKCIELLNSTVKEYVRKAKIYKNLNLDSLLNEIDKDMKTHKKLVKKIDFSHLRRLISDDDSDALIQQRVYEFFVSEVKSQS
;
A
#
# COMPACT_ATOMS: atom_id res chain seq x y z
N MET A 1 -21.46 -3.24 19.07
CA MET A 1 -20.93 -2.68 17.83
C MET A 1 -21.92 -1.70 17.23
N SER A 2 -21.45 -0.51 16.89
CA SER A 2 -22.31 0.53 16.33
C SER A 2 -22.76 0.15 14.92
N TYR A 3 -24.03 0.37 14.60
CA TYR A 3 -24.60 0.18 13.27
C TYR A 3 -23.85 0.99 12.19
N LYS A 4 -23.34 2.17 12.57
CA LYS A 4 -22.57 3.04 11.68
C LYS A 4 -21.27 2.40 11.21
N PHE A 5 -20.56 1.68 12.09
CA PHE A 5 -19.32 1.00 11.74
C PHE A 5 -19.56 -0.12 10.74
N TYR A 6 -20.64 -0.84 10.91
CA TYR A 6 -21.01 -1.93 10.00
C TYR A 6 -21.28 -1.40 8.59
N LEU A 7 -22.06 -0.33 8.47
CA LEU A 7 -22.36 0.28 7.18
C LEU A 7 -21.12 0.87 6.51
N ALA A 8 -20.27 1.56 7.27
CA ALA A 8 -19.04 2.13 6.75
C ALA A 8 -18.12 1.05 6.19
N ASP A 9 -18.03 -0.10 6.87
CA ASP A 9 -17.21 -1.22 6.43
C ASP A 9 -17.77 -1.83 5.13
N ILE A 10 -19.09 -2.00 5.02
CA ILE A 10 -19.73 -2.50 3.82
C ILE A 10 -19.48 -1.55 2.63
N PHE A 11 -19.66 -0.25 2.81
CA PHE A 11 -19.41 0.74 1.77
C PHE A 11 -17.96 0.73 1.32
N ARG A 12 -17.03 0.63 2.26
CA ARG A 12 -15.60 0.54 1.97
C ARG A 12 -15.31 -0.70 1.13
N GLN A 13 -15.84 -1.86 1.51
CA GLN A 13 -15.64 -3.10 0.77
C GLN A 13 -16.22 -3.03 -0.65
N LEU A 14 -17.41 -2.46 -0.81
CA LEU A 14 -18.01 -2.26 -2.11
C LEU A 14 -17.20 -1.33 -2.99
N PHE A 15 -16.68 -0.25 -2.39
CA PHE A 15 -15.84 0.71 -3.10
C PHE A 15 -14.53 0.05 -3.56
N ILE A 16 -13.90 -0.74 -2.69
CA ILE A 16 -12.66 -1.46 -2.98
C ILE A 16 -12.87 -2.42 -4.15
N ARG A 17 -14.00 -3.13 -4.19
CA ARG A 17 -14.31 -4.04 -5.30
C ARG A 17 -14.34 -3.33 -6.65
N ARG A 18 -14.81 -2.09 -6.67
CA ARG A 18 -14.85 -1.27 -7.89
C ARG A 18 -13.47 -0.68 -8.23
N HIS A 19 -12.59 -0.56 -7.22
CA HIS A 19 -11.29 0.08 -7.33
C HIS A 19 -10.15 -0.85 -6.90
N LYS A 20 -10.07 -2.01 -7.56
CA LYS A 20 -9.01 -3.00 -7.27
C LYS A 20 -7.61 -2.40 -7.40
N SER A 21 -7.41 -1.50 -8.36
CA SER A 21 -6.14 -0.81 -8.56
C SER A 21 -5.74 0.02 -7.34
N MET A 22 -6.71 0.68 -6.72
CA MET A 22 -6.49 1.49 -5.52
C MET A 22 -6.08 0.62 -4.34
N GLU A 23 -6.80 -0.48 -4.11
CA GLU A 23 -6.48 -1.42 -3.04
C GLU A 23 -5.07 -1.98 -3.22
N PHE A 24 -4.73 -2.36 -4.44
CA PHE A 24 -3.40 -2.86 -4.78
C PHE A 24 -2.32 -1.80 -4.53
N ARG A 25 -2.53 -0.57 -4.98
CA ARG A 25 -1.60 0.54 -4.72
C ARG A 25 -1.40 0.77 -3.22
N GLY A 26 -2.49 0.69 -2.46
CA GLY A 26 -2.44 0.84 -1.00
C GLY A 26 -1.58 -0.24 -0.35
N LYS A 27 -1.70 -1.49 -0.79
CA LYS A 27 -0.89 -2.60 -0.30
C LYS A 27 0.59 -2.37 -0.58
N VAL A 28 0.93 -1.96 -1.80
CA VAL A 28 2.32 -1.73 -2.22
C VAL A 28 2.96 -0.60 -1.40
N LEU A 29 2.24 0.51 -1.24
CA LEU A 29 2.73 1.64 -0.44
C LEU A 29 2.87 1.27 1.03
N ALA A 30 1.90 0.53 1.58
CA ALA A 30 1.95 0.04 2.96
C ALA A 30 3.16 -0.88 3.18
N ALA A 31 3.47 -1.74 2.21
CA ALA A 31 4.64 -2.61 2.31
C ALA A 31 5.94 -1.82 2.44
N MET A 32 6.08 -0.73 1.69
CA MET A 32 7.25 0.14 1.81
C MET A 32 7.35 0.77 3.19
N LEU A 33 6.24 1.17 3.79
CA LEU A 33 6.24 1.74 5.13
C LEU A 33 6.52 0.68 6.20
N LEU A 34 5.98 -0.53 6.04
CA LEU A 34 6.19 -1.62 7.00
C LEU A 34 7.63 -2.13 7.01
N ALA A 35 8.39 -1.85 5.97
CA ALA A 35 9.82 -2.16 5.95
C ALA A 35 10.63 -1.28 6.89
N LYS A 36 10.07 -0.16 7.36
CA LYS A 36 10.66 0.69 8.39
C LYS A 36 10.26 0.19 9.77
N LYS A 37 11.10 0.43 10.76
CA LYS A 37 10.80 0.07 12.17
C LYS A 37 9.57 0.79 12.67
N THR A 38 9.47 2.10 12.39
CA THR A 38 8.33 2.93 12.80
C THR A 38 7.91 3.81 11.63
N GLN A 39 6.64 4.18 11.62
CA GLN A 39 6.07 5.09 10.64
C GLN A 39 5.86 6.45 11.31
N SER A 40 6.21 7.52 10.59
CA SER A 40 6.08 8.88 11.08
C SER A 40 4.97 9.64 10.37
N ASP A 41 4.60 10.79 10.91
CA ASP A 41 3.64 11.68 10.26
C ASP A 41 4.15 12.11 8.88
N GLU A 42 5.47 12.30 8.74
CA GLU A 42 6.09 12.64 7.45
C GLU A 42 5.86 11.56 6.40
N ASP A 43 5.91 10.27 6.80
CA ASP A 43 5.62 9.16 5.89
C ASP A 43 4.21 9.29 5.32
N TYR A 44 3.24 9.60 6.17
CA TYR A 44 1.85 9.74 5.73
C TYR A 44 1.61 11.02 4.94
N GLU A 45 2.40 12.06 5.17
CA GLU A 45 2.37 13.26 4.31
C GLU A 45 2.85 12.94 2.89
N VAL A 46 3.91 12.12 2.77
CA VAL A 46 4.38 11.65 1.47
C VAL A 46 3.29 10.81 0.79
N ILE A 47 2.66 9.89 1.53
CA ILE A 47 1.55 9.08 1.00
C ILE A 47 0.42 9.99 0.48
N ASN A 48 0.05 11.00 1.24
CA ASN A 48 -0.99 11.94 0.82
C ASN A 48 -0.60 12.67 -0.47
N GLY A 49 0.65 13.09 -0.58
CA GLY A 49 1.17 13.72 -1.80
C GLY A 49 1.09 12.79 -3.00
N LEU A 50 1.46 11.52 -2.81
CA LEU A 50 1.36 10.50 -3.86
C LEU A 50 -0.09 10.26 -4.27
N ALA A 51 -0.98 10.20 -3.29
CA ALA A 51 -2.42 10.00 -3.55
C ALA A 51 -2.97 11.15 -4.41
N ASN A 52 -2.56 12.38 -4.14
CA ASN A 52 -2.95 13.54 -4.93
C ASN A 52 -2.42 13.47 -6.36
N GLU A 53 -1.21 12.94 -6.55
CA GLU A 53 -0.64 12.76 -7.89
C GLU A 53 -1.36 11.66 -8.68
N ILE A 54 -1.72 10.56 -8.02
CA ILE A 54 -2.39 9.42 -8.64
C ILE A 54 -3.85 9.77 -9.00
N TYR A 55 -4.52 10.47 -8.11
CA TYR A 55 -5.94 10.79 -8.22
C TYR A 55 -6.18 12.31 -8.15
N PRO A 56 -5.68 13.09 -9.13
CA PRO A 56 -5.81 14.54 -9.07
C PRO A 56 -7.28 14.97 -9.05
N ASN A 57 -7.61 15.85 -8.14
CA ASN A 57 -8.95 16.42 -7.98
C ASN A 57 -10.04 15.40 -7.61
N ASP A 58 -9.65 14.23 -7.11
CA ASP A 58 -10.59 13.20 -6.67
C ASP A 58 -10.42 12.95 -5.18
N GLN A 59 -11.08 13.78 -4.37
CA GLN A 59 -10.93 13.77 -2.91
C GLN A 59 -11.30 12.41 -2.29
N LYS A 60 -12.33 11.75 -2.81
CA LYS A 60 -12.75 10.44 -2.28
C LYS A 60 -11.67 9.39 -2.49
N CYS A 61 -11.08 9.36 -3.67
CA CYS A 61 -10.00 8.41 -3.97
C CYS A 61 -8.75 8.72 -3.16
N ILE A 62 -8.41 9.99 -3.00
CA ILE A 62 -7.27 10.41 -2.18
C ILE A 62 -7.45 9.95 -0.74
N GLU A 63 -8.59 10.21 -0.14
CA GLU A 63 -8.89 9.81 1.24
C GLU A 63 -8.90 8.30 1.39
N LEU A 64 -9.46 7.58 0.41
CA LEU A 64 -9.53 6.13 0.48
C LEU A 64 -8.14 5.50 0.36
N LEU A 65 -7.29 5.99 -0.53
CA LEU A 65 -5.91 5.48 -0.63
C LEU A 65 -5.16 5.71 0.68
N ASN A 66 -5.25 6.92 1.24
CA ASN A 66 -4.63 7.24 2.53
C ASN A 66 -5.10 6.29 3.63
N SER A 67 -6.42 6.08 3.75
CA SER A 67 -6.97 5.21 4.79
C SER A 67 -6.63 3.75 4.56
N THR A 68 -6.54 3.31 3.32
CA THR A 68 -6.16 1.94 2.96
C THR A 68 -4.73 1.65 3.42
N VAL A 69 -3.79 2.56 3.14
CA VAL A 69 -2.40 2.42 3.58
C VAL A 69 -2.32 2.33 5.10
N LYS A 70 -2.99 3.26 5.80
CA LYS A 70 -3.00 3.28 7.27
C LYS A 70 -3.57 2.00 7.85
N GLU A 71 -4.62 1.46 7.24
CA GLU A 71 -5.27 0.24 7.71
C GLU A 71 -4.34 -0.97 7.60
N TYR A 72 -3.65 -1.14 6.47
CA TYR A 72 -2.69 -2.24 6.32
C TYR A 72 -1.54 -2.12 7.31
N VAL A 73 -1.01 -0.92 7.52
CA VAL A 73 0.05 -0.69 8.51
C VAL A 73 -0.44 -1.04 9.92
N ARG A 74 -1.64 -0.58 10.28
CA ARG A 74 -2.24 -0.83 11.59
C ARG A 74 -2.43 -2.33 11.84
N LYS A 75 -3.00 -3.03 10.87
CA LYS A 75 -3.26 -4.48 10.99
C LYS A 75 -1.97 -5.27 11.15
N ALA A 76 -0.93 -4.91 10.42
CA ALA A 76 0.36 -5.58 10.51
C ALA A 76 0.99 -5.45 11.89
N LYS A 77 0.74 -4.34 12.58
CA LYS A 77 1.26 -4.13 13.94
C LYS A 77 0.46 -4.88 15.00
N ILE A 78 -0.83 -5.05 14.78
CA ILE A 78 -1.73 -5.69 15.74
C ILE A 78 -1.74 -7.22 15.61
N TYR A 79 -1.74 -7.71 14.38
CA TYR A 79 -1.89 -9.13 14.08
C TYR A 79 -0.58 -9.70 13.53
N LYS A 80 0.04 -10.62 14.27
CA LYS A 80 1.33 -11.23 13.87
C LYS A 80 1.29 -11.94 12.53
N ASN A 81 0.14 -12.53 12.18
CA ASN A 81 -0.03 -13.24 10.91
C ASN A 81 -0.30 -12.32 9.72
N LEU A 82 -0.44 -11.02 9.95
CA LEU A 82 -0.64 -10.01 8.90
C LEU A 82 0.60 -9.11 8.76
N ASN A 83 1.78 -9.69 8.88
CA ASN A 83 3.06 -8.99 8.82
C ASN A 83 3.46 -8.62 7.38
N LEU A 84 4.62 -8.01 7.23
CA LEU A 84 5.14 -7.61 5.92
C LEU A 84 5.21 -8.77 4.94
N ASP A 85 5.72 -9.93 5.37
CA ASP A 85 5.86 -11.09 4.50
C ASP A 85 4.52 -11.57 3.96
N SER A 86 3.49 -11.60 4.82
CA SER A 86 2.14 -11.99 4.38
C SER A 86 1.56 -10.98 3.41
N LEU A 87 1.83 -9.69 3.61
CA LEU A 87 1.39 -8.64 2.68
C LEU A 87 2.07 -8.79 1.32
N LEU A 88 3.37 -9.05 1.30
CA LEU A 88 4.12 -9.28 0.05
C LEU A 88 3.59 -10.51 -0.71
N ASN A 89 3.24 -11.56 0.01
CA ASN A 89 2.61 -12.75 -0.60
C ASN A 89 1.25 -12.41 -1.21
N GLU A 90 0.47 -11.59 -0.54
CA GLU A 90 -0.84 -11.16 -1.02
C GLU A 90 -0.70 -10.31 -2.29
N ILE A 91 0.27 -9.40 -2.32
CA ILE A 91 0.57 -8.58 -3.49
C ILE A 91 1.00 -9.45 -4.67
N ASP A 92 1.86 -10.44 -4.42
CA ASP A 92 2.31 -11.38 -5.44
C ASP A 92 1.14 -12.14 -6.05
N LYS A 93 0.23 -12.64 -5.22
CA LYS A 93 -0.99 -13.32 -5.69
C LYS A 93 -1.87 -12.39 -6.52
N ASP A 94 -2.02 -11.13 -6.09
CA ASP A 94 -2.80 -10.14 -6.83
C ASP A 94 -2.23 -9.94 -8.24
N MET A 95 -0.91 -9.83 -8.36
CA MET A 95 -0.25 -9.65 -9.65
C MET A 95 -0.42 -10.86 -10.56
N LYS A 96 -0.34 -12.05 -10.02
CA LYS A 96 -0.51 -13.30 -10.77
C LYS A 96 -1.95 -13.49 -11.24
N THR A 97 -2.90 -13.12 -10.40
CA THR A 97 -4.33 -13.25 -10.68
C THR A 97 -4.84 -12.16 -11.62
N HIS A 98 -4.34 -10.93 -11.46
CA HIS A 98 -4.75 -9.75 -12.22
C HIS A 98 -3.53 -9.06 -12.80
N LYS A 99 -3.05 -9.53 -13.94
CA LYS A 99 -1.80 -9.04 -14.56
C LYS A 99 -1.79 -7.55 -14.86
N LYS A 100 -2.96 -6.95 -15.04
CA LYS A 100 -3.08 -5.50 -15.26
C LYS A 100 -2.57 -4.67 -14.07
N LEU A 101 -2.59 -5.25 -12.87
CA LEU A 101 -2.13 -4.56 -11.65
C LEU A 101 -0.63 -4.29 -11.66
N VAL A 102 0.14 -5.12 -12.36
CA VAL A 102 1.60 -4.97 -12.46
C VAL A 102 1.98 -3.55 -12.89
N LYS A 103 1.22 -2.98 -13.81
CA LYS A 103 1.47 -1.62 -14.34
C LYS A 103 1.12 -0.51 -13.34
N LYS A 104 0.45 -0.85 -12.24
CA LYS A 104 0.06 0.13 -11.22
C LYS A 104 1.16 0.41 -10.20
N ILE A 105 2.28 -0.31 -10.26
CA ILE A 105 3.43 -0.04 -9.42
C ILE A 105 4.24 1.07 -10.08
N ASP A 106 4.31 2.23 -9.42
CA ASP A 106 5.14 3.35 -9.87
C ASP A 106 6.38 3.39 -9.00
N PHE A 107 7.51 2.95 -9.55
CA PHE A 107 8.75 2.86 -8.80
C PHE A 107 9.29 4.23 -8.36
N SER A 108 8.99 5.28 -9.11
CA SER A 108 9.37 6.63 -8.70
C SER A 108 8.67 7.04 -7.42
N HIS A 109 7.43 6.61 -7.23
CA HIS A 109 6.68 6.83 -5.99
C HIS A 109 7.29 6.05 -4.83
N LEU A 110 7.66 4.78 -5.06
CA LEU A 110 8.25 3.95 -4.01
C LEU A 110 9.58 4.53 -3.52
N ARG A 111 10.40 5.07 -4.43
CA ARG A 111 11.68 5.69 -4.05
C ARG A 111 11.50 6.86 -3.10
N ARG A 112 10.39 7.59 -3.22
CA ARG A 112 10.10 8.75 -2.35
C ARG A 112 9.80 8.35 -0.91
N LEU A 113 9.53 7.08 -0.67
CA LEU A 113 9.25 6.55 0.68
C LEU A 113 10.49 6.01 1.37
N ILE A 114 11.60 5.88 0.66
CA ILE A 114 12.84 5.35 1.24
C ILE A 114 13.41 6.35 2.24
N SER A 115 13.71 5.84 3.44
CA SER A 115 14.19 6.63 4.57
C SER A 115 15.63 7.10 4.39
N ASP A 116 16.00 8.16 5.09
CA ASP A 116 17.39 8.61 5.23
C ASP A 116 18.15 7.75 6.25
N ASP A 117 17.46 7.00 7.10
CA ASP A 117 18.07 6.06 8.05
C ASP A 117 18.55 4.83 7.28
N ASP A 118 19.86 4.53 7.41
CA ASP A 118 20.49 3.46 6.63
C ASP A 118 19.88 2.08 6.87
N SER A 119 19.55 1.75 8.12
CA SER A 119 19.01 0.43 8.44
C SER A 119 17.57 0.26 7.90
N ASP A 120 16.74 1.29 7.99
CA ASP A 120 15.40 1.27 7.40
C ASP A 120 15.49 1.24 5.87
N ALA A 121 16.37 2.07 5.29
CA ALA A 121 16.55 2.13 3.84
C ALA A 121 16.97 0.79 3.26
N LEU A 122 17.82 0.04 3.97
CA LEU A 122 18.25 -1.28 3.52
C LEU A 122 17.08 -2.24 3.34
N ILE A 123 16.18 -2.29 4.32
CA ILE A 123 15.01 -3.17 4.26
C ILE A 123 14.02 -2.67 3.20
N GLN A 124 13.81 -1.37 3.14
CA GLN A 124 12.95 -0.78 2.09
C GLN A 124 13.49 -1.06 0.70
N GLN A 125 14.81 -1.03 0.52
CA GLN A 125 15.44 -1.35 -0.76
C GLN A 125 15.21 -2.81 -1.16
N ARG A 126 15.23 -3.73 -0.20
CA ARG A 126 14.93 -5.14 -0.46
C ARG A 126 13.46 -5.33 -0.90
N VAL A 127 12.53 -4.62 -0.27
CA VAL A 127 11.13 -4.65 -0.67
C VAL A 127 10.97 -4.06 -2.08
N TYR A 128 11.62 -2.95 -2.35
CA TYR A 128 11.64 -2.32 -3.67
C TYR A 128 12.13 -3.31 -4.74
N GLU A 129 13.23 -4.00 -4.48
CA GLU A 129 13.80 -4.96 -5.43
C GLU A 129 12.92 -6.19 -5.61
N PHE A 130 12.21 -6.60 -4.55
CA PHE A 130 11.19 -7.64 -4.67
C PHE A 130 10.14 -7.24 -5.71
N PHE A 131 9.65 -6.01 -5.66
CA PHE A 131 8.67 -5.52 -6.64
C PHE A 131 9.26 -5.46 -8.05
N VAL A 132 10.50 -5.00 -8.19
CA VAL A 132 11.19 -4.97 -9.49
C VAL A 132 11.25 -6.39 -10.08
N SER A 133 11.64 -7.36 -9.29
CA SER A 133 11.74 -8.76 -9.69
C SER A 133 10.38 -9.33 -10.10
N GLU A 134 9.34 -9.07 -9.30
CA GLU A 134 7.99 -9.57 -9.58
C GLU A 134 7.41 -8.95 -10.85
N VAL A 135 7.63 -7.65 -11.07
CA VAL A 135 7.17 -6.97 -12.28
C VAL A 135 7.85 -7.58 -13.52
N LYS A 136 9.14 -7.84 -13.46
CA LYS A 136 9.87 -8.49 -14.55
C LYS A 136 9.37 -9.90 -14.82
N SER A 137 9.06 -10.64 -13.76
CA SER A 137 8.55 -12.01 -13.84
C SER A 137 7.18 -12.08 -14.50
N GLN A 138 6.35 -11.05 -14.34
CA GLN A 138 4.98 -10.99 -14.85
C GLN A 138 4.87 -10.35 -16.23
N SER A 139 5.94 -9.77 -16.75
CA SER A 139 5.92 -9.10 -18.06
C SER A 139 6.27 -10.03 -19.23
#